data_26bda724ce9dd9105fabf85ae90c05ec
#
_entry.id   26bda724ce9dd9105fabf85ae90c05ec
#
_cell.length_a   1.000
_cell.length_b   1.000
_cell.length_c   1.000
_cell.angle_alpha   90.00
_cell.angle_beta   90.00
_cell.angle_gamma   90.00
#
_symmetry.space_group_name_H-M   'P 1'
#
loop_
_entity.id
_entity.type
_entity.pdbx_description
1 polymer ?
#
loop_
_entity_poly.entity_id
_entity_poly.type
_entity_poly.pdbx_seq_one_letter_code
_entity_poly.pdbx_strand_id
1 'polypeptide(L)'
;MSYLRILGIAVVLAGGAELTQPAHAEPPQPVVVPIMQKDLPDLPGKEMLMITVEYPPGTVEHIHRHNAHAFLYVLEGTIVEQVRGGKEVSLTPGQTFYEGPNDVHTVGRNATRARRSQQSSSWSW
;
A
#
# COMPACT_ATOMS: atom_id res chain seq x y z
N MET A 1 -79.95 -23.62 -5.81
CA MET A 1 -79.25 -22.37 -5.33
C MET A 1 -77.77 -22.70 -5.13
N SER A 2 -76.95 -22.27 -6.08
CA SER A 2 -75.53 -22.57 -6.09
C SER A 2 -74.75 -21.39 -5.51
N TYR A 3 -74.01 -21.61 -4.41
CA TYR A 3 -73.12 -20.58 -3.84
C TYR A 3 -71.72 -20.74 -4.43
N LEU A 4 -71.32 -19.78 -5.23
CA LEU A 4 -69.94 -19.66 -5.75
C LEU A 4 -69.08 -19.02 -4.67
N ARG A 5 -68.09 -19.78 -4.14
CA ARG A 5 -67.09 -19.27 -3.20
C ARG A 5 -65.85 -18.89 -4.02
N ILE A 6 -65.57 -17.60 -4.09
CA ILE A 6 -64.33 -17.10 -4.69
C ILE A 6 -63.23 -17.12 -3.62
N LEU A 7 -62.19 -17.94 -3.83
CA LEU A 7 -61.02 -18.00 -2.98
C LEU A 7 -60.02 -16.92 -3.47
N GLY A 8 -59.89 -15.84 -2.73
CA GLY A 8 -58.92 -14.80 -3.03
C GLY A 8 -57.50 -15.26 -2.62
N ILE A 9 -56.58 -15.35 -3.58
CA ILE A 9 -55.17 -15.60 -3.32
C ILE A 9 -54.51 -14.24 -3.06
N ALA A 10 -54.08 -14.00 -1.81
CA ALA A 10 -53.26 -12.86 -1.46
C ALA A 10 -51.78 -13.20 -1.78
N VAL A 11 -51.26 -12.56 -2.82
CA VAL A 11 -49.82 -12.62 -3.12
C VAL A 11 -49.10 -11.59 -2.24
N VAL A 12 -48.40 -12.06 -1.24
CA VAL A 12 -47.50 -11.22 -0.44
C VAL A 12 -46.18 -11.10 -1.19
N LEU A 13 -45.96 -9.96 -1.83
CA LEU A 13 -44.64 -9.58 -2.37
C LEU A 13 -43.77 -9.18 -1.21
N ALA A 14 -42.94 -10.13 -0.72
CA ALA A 14 -41.84 -9.81 0.19
C ALA A 14 -40.78 -9.04 -0.60
N GLY A 15 -40.81 -7.72 -0.52
CA GLY A 15 -39.73 -6.87 -1.01
C GLY A 15 -38.48 -7.12 -0.17
N GLY A 16 -37.52 -7.89 -0.70
CA GLY A 16 -36.19 -8.05 -0.12
C GLY A 16 -35.44 -6.72 -0.25
N ALA A 17 -35.24 -6.02 0.87
CA ALA A 17 -34.30 -4.91 0.92
C ALA A 17 -32.89 -5.53 0.78
N GLU A 18 -32.30 -5.42 -0.40
CA GLU A 18 -30.88 -5.73 -0.58
C GLU A 18 -30.08 -4.71 0.23
N LEU A 19 -29.52 -5.15 1.34
CA LEU A 19 -28.53 -4.38 2.09
C LEU A 19 -27.25 -4.33 1.23
N THR A 20 -27.11 -3.28 0.44
CA THR A 20 -25.85 -2.99 -0.25
C THR A 20 -24.81 -2.70 0.82
N GLN A 21 -23.93 -3.66 1.06
CA GLN A 21 -22.75 -3.43 1.88
C GLN A 21 -21.90 -2.35 1.19
N PRO A 22 -21.44 -1.32 1.93
CA PRO A 22 -20.51 -0.37 1.35
C PRO A 22 -19.27 -1.13 0.89
N ALA A 23 -18.94 -1.03 -0.40
CA ALA A 23 -17.69 -1.55 -0.92
C ALA A 23 -16.55 -0.86 -0.17
N HIS A 24 -15.79 -1.63 0.61
CA HIS A 24 -14.56 -1.14 1.21
C HIS A 24 -13.61 -0.87 0.04
N ALA A 25 -13.36 0.41 -0.25
CA ALA A 25 -12.35 0.79 -1.23
C ALA A 25 -10.99 0.29 -0.73
N GLU A 26 -10.25 -0.40 -1.58
CA GLU A 26 -8.88 -0.79 -1.26
C GLU A 26 -8.04 0.44 -0.92
N PRO A 27 -7.11 0.33 0.04
CA PRO A 27 -6.18 1.41 0.34
C PRO A 27 -5.40 1.81 -0.92
N PRO A 28 -5.12 3.08 -1.12
CA PRO A 28 -4.30 3.51 -2.24
C PRO A 28 -2.93 2.85 -2.18
N GLN A 29 -2.40 2.43 -3.33
CA GLN A 29 -1.09 1.79 -3.44
C GLN A 29 0.01 2.84 -3.62
N PRO A 30 1.26 2.54 -3.21
CA PRO A 30 2.41 3.37 -3.54
C PRO A 30 2.58 3.51 -5.05
N VAL A 31 2.98 4.69 -5.50
CA VAL A 31 3.31 4.95 -6.91
C VAL A 31 4.82 4.93 -7.04
N VAL A 32 5.34 3.95 -7.79
CA VAL A 32 6.78 3.73 -8.00
C VAL A 32 7.19 4.21 -9.37
N VAL A 33 8.18 5.10 -9.44
CA VAL A 33 8.73 5.61 -10.71
C VAL A 33 10.23 5.35 -10.75
N PRO A 34 10.72 4.51 -11.69
CA PRO A 34 12.15 4.34 -11.92
C PRO A 34 12.81 5.63 -12.42
N ILE A 35 13.95 5.99 -11.82
CA ILE A 35 14.75 7.16 -12.21
C ILE A 35 15.99 6.72 -12.98
N MET A 36 16.69 5.71 -12.48
CA MET A 36 17.93 5.20 -13.04
C MET A 36 18.10 3.72 -12.72
N GLN A 37 18.62 2.99 -13.70
CA GLN A 37 19.11 1.63 -13.51
C GLN A 37 20.54 1.55 -14.08
N LYS A 38 21.44 0.95 -13.34
CA LYS A 38 22.84 0.90 -13.73
C LYS A 38 23.50 -0.40 -13.27
N ASP A 39 24.07 -1.14 -14.22
CA ASP A 39 24.96 -2.27 -13.90
C ASP A 39 26.21 -1.75 -13.19
N LEU A 40 26.69 -2.51 -12.24
CA LEU A 40 27.92 -2.23 -11.47
C LEU A 40 29.05 -3.10 -12.02
N PRO A 41 29.90 -2.58 -12.95
CA PRO A 41 30.88 -3.40 -13.67
C PRO A 41 31.98 -3.98 -12.78
N ASP A 42 32.24 -3.36 -11.63
CA ASP A 42 33.15 -3.82 -10.59
C ASP A 42 32.55 -4.87 -9.65
N LEU A 43 31.24 -5.09 -9.73
CA LEU A 43 30.47 -6.07 -8.98
C LEU A 43 29.67 -6.96 -9.92
N PRO A 44 30.27 -7.98 -10.55
CA PRO A 44 29.60 -8.80 -11.57
C PRO A 44 28.25 -9.36 -11.11
N GLY A 45 27.21 -9.19 -11.93
CA GLY A 45 25.85 -9.62 -11.65
C GLY A 45 25.10 -8.73 -10.63
N LYS A 46 25.64 -7.54 -10.34
CA LYS A 46 25.00 -6.53 -9.49
C LYS A 46 24.61 -5.30 -10.30
N GLU A 47 23.48 -4.73 -9.93
CA GLU A 47 22.99 -3.48 -10.48
C GLU A 47 22.48 -2.55 -9.37
N MET A 48 22.35 -1.29 -9.67
CA MET A 48 21.66 -0.31 -8.84
C MET A 48 20.38 0.14 -9.55
N LEU A 49 19.29 0.13 -8.82
CA LEU A 49 18.04 0.74 -9.24
C LEU A 49 17.73 1.93 -8.32
N MET A 50 17.53 3.11 -8.91
CA MET A 50 17.06 4.29 -8.21
C MET A 50 15.62 4.58 -8.62
N ILE A 51 14.75 4.75 -7.63
CA ILE A 51 13.33 5.00 -7.82
C ILE A 51 12.86 6.16 -6.95
N THR A 52 11.77 6.80 -7.33
CA THR A 52 10.93 7.54 -6.38
C THR A 52 9.71 6.70 -6.03
N VAL A 53 9.28 6.80 -4.79
CA VAL A 53 8.04 6.20 -4.32
C VAL A 53 7.18 7.30 -3.71
N GLU A 54 5.98 7.47 -4.24
CA GLU A 54 4.99 8.37 -3.69
C GLU A 54 3.94 7.58 -2.92
N TYR A 55 3.68 7.97 -1.68
CA TYR A 55 2.63 7.42 -0.85
C TYR A 55 1.44 8.38 -0.80
N PRO A 56 0.38 8.18 -1.59
CA PRO A 56 -0.86 8.94 -1.44
C PRO A 56 -1.38 8.87 0.00
N PRO A 57 -2.17 9.86 0.45
CA PRO A 57 -2.81 9.81 1.76
C PRO A 57 -3.58 8.51 1.97
N GLY A 58 -3.36 7.85 3.11
CA GLY A 58 -3.99 6.56 3.42
C GLY A 58 -3.29 5.32 2.85
N THR A 59 -2.19 5.49 2.11
CA THR A 59 -1.37 4.36 1.64
C THR A 59 -0.79 3.58 2.81
N VAL A 60 -0.91 2.25 2.72
CA VAL A 60 -0.27 1.27 3.59
C VAL A 60 0.31 0.19 2.70
N GLU A 61 1.60 -0.05 2.79
CA GLU A 61 2.25 -1.11 2.04
C GLU A 61 1.94 -2.50 2.60
N HIS A 62 1.92 -3.48 1.70
CA HIS A 62 1.89 -4.88 2.12
C HIS A 62 3.24 -5.30 2.71
N ILE A 63 3.20 -6.24 3.66
CA ILE A 63 4.43 -6.84 4.21
C ILE A 63 5.21 -7.50 3.08
N HIS A 64 6.47 -7.12 2.93
CA HIS A 64 7.34 -7.60 1.87
C HIS A 64 8.81 -7.59 2.29
N ARG A 65 9.68 -8.05 1.42
CA ARG A 65 11.14 -7.91 1.52
C ARG A 65 11.74 -7.76 0.13
N HIS A 66 12.91 -7.19 0.08
CA HIS A 66 13.72 -7.09 -1.14
C HIS A 66 14.92 -8.04 -1.05
N ASN A 67 15.35 -8.59 -2.18
CA ASN A 67 16.64 -9.30 -2.26
C ASN A 67 17.76 -8.30 -2.61
N ALA A 68 17.80 -7.18 -1.89
CA ALA A 68 18.63 -6.03 -2.16
C ALA A 68 18.89 -5.22 -0.89
N HIS A 69 19.89 -4.37 -0.92
CA HIS A 69 20.06 -3.30 0.05
C HIS A 69 19.24 -2.09 -0.40
N ALA A 70 18.32 -1.61 0.42
CA ALA A 70 17.54 -0.43 0.16
C ALA A 70 17.99 0.72 1.07
N PHE A 71 18.23 1.88 0.46
CA PHE A 71 18.57 3.12 1.15
C PHE A 71 17.48 4.14 0.83
N LEU A 72 16.70 4.50 1.83
CA LEU A 72 15.61 5.46 1.69
C LEU A 72 16.06 6.84 2.12
N TYR A 73 15.59 7.86 1.41
CA TYR A 73 15.75 9.26 1.77
C TYR A 73 14.42 9.97 1.56
N VAL A 74 13.90 10.60 2.60
CA VAL A 74 12.61 11.29 2.53
C VAL A 74 12.78 12.65 1.87
N LEU A 75 12.04 12.88 0.78
CA LEU A 75 12.04 14.13 0.03
C LEU A 75 10.98 15.09 0.56
N GLU A 76 9.79 14.58 0.86
CA GLU A 76 8.63 15.38 1.23
C GLU A 76 7.70 14.59 2.16
N GLY A 77 6.96 15.29 3.02
CA GLY A 77 5.95 14.69 3.90
C GLY A 77 6.56 13.93 5.08
N THR A 78 5.79 13.00 5.61
CA THR A 78 6.23 12.12 6.71
C THR A 78 5.80 10.69 6.40
N ILE A 79 6.74 9.77 6.43
CA ILE A 79 6.50 8.34 6.28
C ILE A 79 6.82 7.61 7.59
N VAL A 80 6.18 6.48 7.78
CA VAL A 80 6.44 5.59 8.92
C VAL A 80 6.92 4.26 8.38
N GLU A 81 8.07 3.83 8.89
CA GLU A 81 8.78 2.65 8.43
C GLU A 81 9.09 1.70 9.59
N GLN A 82 9.07 0.39 9.32
CA GLN A 82 9.50 -0.63 10.26
C GLN A 82 9.96 -1.89 9.54
N VAL A 83 11.09 -2.42 9.96
CA VAL A 83 11.49 -3.81 9.66
C VAL A 83 11.15 -4.71 10.84
N ARG A 84 10.92 -6.00 10.56
CA ARG A 84 10.57 -6.99 11.58
C ARG A 84 11.61 -7.04 12.69
N GLY A 85 11.16 -6.95 13.94
CA GLY A 85 12.03 -6.92 15.12
C GLY A 85 12.61 -5.55 15.45
N GLY A 86 12.49 -4.57 14.55
CA GLY A 86 12.86 -3.18 14.80
C GLY A 86 11.71 -2.36 15.39
N LYS A 87 12.02 -1.12 15.75
CA LYS A 87 11.00 -0.15 16.18
C LYS A 87 10.38 0.53 14.97
N GLU A 88 9.11 0.90 15.08
CA GLU A 88 8.47 1.81 14.13
C GLU A 88 9.11 3.20 14.25
N VAL A 89 9.49 3.79 13.14
CA VAL A 89 10.10 5.12 13.06
C VAL A 89 9.31 6.02 12.13
N SER A 90 9.15 7.28 12.53
CA SER A 90 8.57 8.32 11.68
C SER A 90 9.71 9.15 11.09
N LEU A 91 9.73 9.27 9.77
CA LEU A 91 10.77 9.94 9.02
C LEU A 91 10.21 11.18 8.33
N THR A 92 10.93 12.29 8.45
CA THR A 92 10.63 13.58 7.82
C THR A 92 11.69 13.92 6.76
N PRO A 93 11.49 14.95 5.93
CA PRO A 93 12.43 15.33 4.87
C PRO A 93 13.87 15.44 5.37
N GLY A 94 14.81 14.83 4.63
CA GLY A 94 16.23 14.77 4.98
C GLY A 94 16.62 13.56 5.83
N GLN A 95 15.67 12.80 6.34
CA GLN A 95 15.94 11.59 7.12
C GLN A 95 16.01 10.35 6.23
N THR A 96 16.73 9.35 6.71
CA THR A 96 17.04 8.11 5.98
C THR A 96 16.57 6.89 6.73
N PHE A 97 16.34 5.81 5.98
CA PHE A 97 16.08 4.49 6.50
C PHE A 97 16.86 3.45 5.68
N TYR A 98 17.19 2.33 6.29
CA TYR A 98 17.90 1.24 5.63
C TYR A 98 17.17 -0.08 5.82
N GLU A 99 17.09 -0.86 4.75
CA GLU A 99 16.62 -2.24 4.74
C GLU A 99 17.68 -3.13 4.10
N GLY A 100 18.05 -4.18 4.79
CA GLY A 100 18.95 -5.20 4.25
C GLY A 100 18.19 -6.27 3.44
N PRO A 101 18.92 -7.13 2.71
CA PRO A 101 18.31 -8.14 1.82
C PRO A 101 17.54 -9.23 2.58
N ASN A 102 17.73 -9.37 3.89
CA ASN A 102 17.01 -10.32 4.74
C ASN A 102 15.94 -9.64 5.62
N ASP A 103 15.85 -8.32 5.58
CA ASP A 103 14.87 -7.59 6.36
C ASP A 103 13.48 -7.77 5.77
N VAL A 104 12.50 -7.95 6.64
CA VAL A 104 11.10 -7.98 6.27
C VAL A 104 10.51 -6.63 6.64
N HIS A 105 10.14 -5.85 5.65
CA HIS A 105 9.44 -4.59 5.80
C HIS A 105 8.01 -4.86 6.26
N THR A 106 7.67 -4.42 7.46
CA THR A 106 6.40 -4.72 8.11
C THR A 106 5.46 -3.53 8.18
N VAL A 107 6.01 -2.32 8.12
CA VAL A 107 5.26 -1.06 8.10
C VAL A 107 5.89 -0.11 7.10
N GLY A 108 5.13 0.27 6.11
CA GLY A 108 5.39 1.36 5.17
C GLY A 108 4.08 2.13 4.97
N ARG A 109 4.00 3.37 5.44
CA ARG A 109 2.74 4.14 5.33
C ARG A 109 2.97 5.63 5.35
N ASN A 110 2.06 6.34 4.69
CA ASN A 110 1.97 7.79 4.84
C ASN A 110 1.45 8.14 6.24
N ALA A 111 2.24 8.88 7.02
CA ALA A 111 1.84 9.36 8.35
C ALA A 111 0.87 10.55 8.28
N THR A 112 0.84 11.28 7.17
CA THR A 112 0.01 12.47 6.99
C THR A 112 -1.24 12.13 6.20
N ARG A 113 -2.40 12.33 6.81
CA ARG A 113 -3.70 12.08 6.15
C ARG A 113 -4.02 13.07 5.02
N ALA A 114 -3.35 14.22 4.96
CA ALA A 114 -3.67 15.35 4.06
C ALA A 114 -2.57 15.72 3.06
N ARG A 115 -1.36 15.12 3.13
CA ARG A 115 -0.24 15.41 2.23
C ARG A 115 0.33 14.13 1.64
N ARG A 116 0.88 14.23 0.43
CA ARG A 116 1.68 13.17 -0.18
C ARG A 116 3.02 13.09 0.53
N SER A 117 3.50 11.87 0.77
CA SER A 117 4.87 11.63 1.20
C SER A 117 5.65 11.07 0.00
N GLN A 118 6.81 11.61 -0.28
CA GLN A 118 7.72 11.12 -1.31
C GLN A 118 9.00 10.63 -0.67
N GLN A 119 9.48 9.52 -1.13
CA GLN A 119 10.80 9.00 -0.80
C GLN A 119 11.55 8.68 -2.08
N SER A 120 12.87 8.85 -2.07
CA SER A 120 13.73 8.27 -3.08
C SER A 120 14.40 7.04 -2.48
N SER A 121 14.45 5.97 -3.22
CA SER A 121 15.11 4.73 -2.81
C SER A 121 16.17 4.36 -3.83
N SER A 122 17.33 3.93 -3.35
CA SER A 122 18.36 3.31 -4.18
C SER A 122 18.52 1.86 -3.74
N TRP A 123 18.62 0.97 -4.71
CA TRP A 123 18.70 -0.46 -4.50
C TRP A 123 19.97 -0.99 -5.14
N SER A 124 20.66 -1.91 -4.44
CA SER A 124 21.77 -2.69 -4.99
C SER A 124 21.56 -4.17 -4.71
N TRP A 125 21.78 -4.99 -5.71
CA TRP A 125 21.62 -6.45 -5.68
C TRP A 125 22.94 -7.17 -5.48
#